data_c0abdcc06e7043f462c25b407183679f
#
_entry.id   c0abdcc06e7043f462c25b407183679f
#
_cell.length_a   1.000
_cell.length_b   1.000
_cell.length_c   1.000
_cell.angle_alpha   90.00
_cell.angle_beta   90.00
_cell.angle_gamma   90.00
#
_symmetry.space_group_name_H-M   'P 1'
#
loop_
_entity.id
_entity.type
_entity.pdbx_description
1 polymer ?
#
loop_
_entity_poly.entity_id
_entity_poly.type
_entity_poly.pdbx_seq_one_letter_code
_entity_poly.pdbx_strand_id
1 'polypeptide(L)'
;LIYRAYYAFIKNPRINSKGFNTSAILGFVNTLEEVLKKENPTHIGVAFDPAGPTFRHEAFEQYKAQREETPEAIRLSVPIIKEIIRAYRIPILEVAGYEADDVIGTLATEAGRQGIITYMMTPDKDYGQLVSDKVFMYRPKHTGGFEVMGVDEVKAKFDIQSPAQVIDMLGLMGDSSDNIPGCPGVGEKTAQKLIAEFGSIENLLEHTDQLKGALKTKVETNREMITFSKFLATIKIDVPIQL
;
A
#
# COMPACT_ATOMS: atom_id res chain seq x y z
N LEU A 1 -3.11 1.35 -9.60
CA LEU A 1 -3.79 2.24 -10.56
C LEU A 1 -4.24 1.51 -11.82
N ILE A 2 -3.44 0.60 -12.40
CA ILE A 2 -3.79 -0.16 -13.62
C ILE A 2 -5.05 -1.01 -13.41
N TYR A 3 -5.16 -1.74 -12.32
CA TYR A 3 -6.38 -2.49 -11.97
C TYR A 3 -7.60 -1.57 -11.87
N ARG A 4 -7.46 -0.43 -11.19
CA ARG A 4 -8.53 0.55 -11.09
C ARG A 4 -8.96 1.05 -12.48
N ALA A 5 -8.02 1.34 -13.36
CA ALA A 5 -8.27 1.75 -14.73
C ALA A 5 -9.02 0.67 -15.52
N TYR A 6 -8.61 -0.58 -15.39
CA TYR A 6 -9.28 -1.72 -16.03
C TYR A 6 -10.72 -1.88 -15.54
N TYR A 7 -10.93 -1.93 -14.22
CA TYR A 7 -12.26 -2.16 -13.65
C TYR A 7 -13.20 -0.97 -13.84
N ALA A 8 -12.71 0.24 -14.03
CA ALA A 8 -13.54 1.39 -14.37
C ALA A 8 -14.31 1.20 -15.70
N PHE A 9 -13.78 0.40 -16.60
CA PHE A 9 -14.40 0.10 -17.89
C PHE A 9 -15.01 -1.31 -17.98
N ILE A 10 -15.11 -2.04 -16.88
CA ILE A 10 -15.53 -3.45 -16.90
C ILE A 10 -16.89 -3.67 -17.58
N LYS A 11 -17.83 -2.72 -17.42
CA LYS A 11 -19.17 -2.77 -18.03
C LYS A 11 -19.21 -2.30 -19.49
N ASN A 12 -18.19 -1.57 -19.93
CA ASN A 12 -18.07 -1.05 -21.30
C ASN A 12 -16.60 -1.01 -21.69
N PRO A 13 -15.99 -2.18 -21.93
CA PRO A 13 -14.57 -2.28 -22.22
C PRO A 13 -14.21 -1.60 -23.53
N ARG A 14 -13.03 -1.01 -23.58
CA ARG A 14 -12.49 -0.33 -24.76
C ARG A 14 -11.71 -1.33 -25.61
N ILE A 15 -12.39 -1.93 -26.54
CA ILE A 15 -11.82 -2.92 -27.45
C ILE A 15 -11.39 -2.21 -28.75
N ASN A 16 -10.15 -2.40 -29.17
CA ASN A 16 -9.66 -1.86 -30.43
C ASN A 16 -10.09 -2.73 -31.65
N SER A 17 -9.79 -2.28 -32.86
CA SER A 17 -10.12 -2.98 -34.11
C SER A 17 -9.47 -4.38 -34.25
N LYS A 18 -8.46 -4.68 -33.43
CA LYS A 18 -7.77 -5.98 -33.38
C LYS A 18 -8.32 -6.90 -32.28
N GLY A 19 -9.40 -6.50 -31.58
CA GLY A 19 -10.00 -7.25 -30.50
C GLY A 19 -9.26 -7.14 -29.14
N PHE A 20 -8.27 -6.27 -29.04
CA PHE A 20 -7.52 -6.07 -27.79
C PHE A 20 -8.23 -5.09 -26.84
N ASN A 21 -8.36 -5.47 -25.57
CA ASN A 21 -8.95 -4.62 -24.54
C ASN A 21 -7.93 -3.58 -24.05
N THR A 22 -8.12 -2.34 -24.48
CA THR A 22 -7.23 -1.20 -24.16
C THR A 22 -7.68 -0.41 -22.93
N SER A 23 -8.66 -0.88 -22.17
CA SER A 23 -9.26 -0.15 -21.05
C SER A 23 -8.24 0.26 -19.98
N ALA A 24 -7.36 -0.67 -19.60
CA ALA A 24 -6.31 -0.40 -18.61
C ALA A 24 -5.32 0.66 -19.09
N ILE A 25 -4.95 0.62 -20.37
CA ILE A 25 -4.04 1.59 -21.01
C ILE A 25 -4.69 2.96 -21.01
N LEU A 26 -5.92 3.06 -21.52
CA LEU A 26 -6.64 4.33 -21.62
C LEU A 26 -6.84 4.98 -20.25
N GLY A 27 -7.31 4.21 -19.28
CA GLY A 27 -7.55 4.73 -17.94
C GLY A 27 -6.27 5.16 -17.22
N PHE A 28 -5.19 4.40 -17.40
CA PHE A 28 -3.88 4.77 -16.85
C PHE A 28 -3.34 6.07 -17.49
N VAL A 29 -3.36 6.16 -18.80
CA VAL A 29 -2.86 7.35 -19.53
C VAL A 29 -3.69 8.58 -19.18
N ASN A 30 -5.01 8.47 -19.15
CA ASN A 30 -5.87 9.58 -18.73
C ASN A 30 -5.53 10.09 -17.32
N THR A 31 -5.30 9.16 -16.39
CA THR A 31 -4.90 9.50 -15.02
C THR A 31 -3.52 10.17 -14.98
N LEU A 32 -2.56 9.64 -15.72
CA LEU A 32 -1.22 10.23 -15.82
C LEU A 32 -1.27 11.67 -16.39
N GLU A 33 -1.97 11.84 -17.49
CA GLU A 33 -2.16 13.16 -18.11
C GLU A 33 -2.85 14.16 -17.19
N GLU A 34 -3.87 13.72 -16.46
CA GLU A 34 -4.56 14.56 -15.46
C GLU A 34 -3.58 15.03 -14.38
N VAL A 35 -2.79 14.12 -13.81
CA VAL A 35 -1.79 14.43 -12.78
C VAL A 35 -0.73 15.38 -13.31
N LEU A 36 -0.17 15.12 -14.48
CA LEU A 36 0.86 15.98 -15.07
C LEU A 36 0.35 17.40 -15.32
N LYS A 37 -0.88 17.55 -15.79
CA LYS A 37 -1.48 18.86 -16.09
C LYS A 37 -1.90 19.62 -14.85
N LYS A 38 -2.49 18.92 -13.88
CA LYS A 38 -3.09 19.54 -12.71
C LYS A 38 -2.07 19.84 -11.62
N GLU A 39 -1.18 18.90 -11.36
CA GLU A 39 -0.25 19.00 -10.23
C GLU A 39 1.13 19.53 -10.68
N ASN A 40 1.47 19.44 -11.95
CA ASN A 40 2.74 19.91 -12.53
C ASN A 40 3.94 19.52 -11.65
N PRO A 41 4.17 18.23 -11.38
CA PRO A 41 5.20 17.78 -10.46
C PRO A 41 6.60 18.10 -11.00
N THR A 42 7.52 18.47 -10.11
CA THR A 42 8.94 18.67 -10.45
C THR A 42 9.66 17.34 -10.65
N HIS A 43 9.22 16.30 -9.95
CA HIS A 43 9.73 14.93 -10.03
C HIS A 43 8.56 13.97 -10.07
N ILE A 44 8.66 12.94 -10.89
CA ILE A 44 7.65 11.88 -10.98
C ILE A 44 8.33 10.56 -11.33
N GLY A 45 7.87 9.49 -10.74
CA GLY A 45 8.27 8.11 -11.06
C GLY A 45 7.08 7.18 -10.97
N VAL A 46 7.13 6.07 -11.68
CA VAL A 46 6.08 5.04 -11.64
C VAL A 46 6.68 3.71 -11.21
N ALA A 47 6.20 3.20 -10.09
CA ALA A 47 6.67 1.94 -9.53
C ALA A 47 5.82 0.76 -10.01
N PHE A 48 6.49 -0.36 -10.24
CA PHE A 48 5.88 -1.64 -10.58
C PHE A 48 6.39 -2.74 -9.67
N ASP A 49 5.53 -3.72 -9.41
CA ASP A 49 5.95 -4.96 -8.79
C ASP A 49 6.86 -5.74 -9.75
N PRO A 50 7.96 -6.33 -9.25
CA PRO A 50 8.85 -7.13 -10.08
C PRO A 50 8.21 -8.47 -10.47
N ALA A 51 8.77 -9.12 -11.46
CA ALA A 51 8.47 -10.52 -11.72
C ALA A 51 9.06 -11.40 -10.61
N GLY A 52 8.31 -12.41 -10.15
CA GLY A 52 8.75 -13.36 -9.15
C GLY A 52 8.42 -12.98 -7.70
N PRO A 53 8.83 -13.81 -6.75
CA PRO A 53 8.53 -13.64 -5.34
C PRO A 53 9.32 -12.46 -4.75
N THR A 54 8.73 -11.87 -3.70
CA THR A 54 9.39 -10.86 -2.87
C THR A 54 9.79 -11.48 -1.53
N PHE A 55 10.55 -10.74 -0.71
CA PHE A 55 10.96 -11.19 0.61
C PHE A 55 9.80 -11.61 1.51
N ARG A 56 8.58 -11.04 1.30
CA ARG A 56 7.38 -11.44 2.05
C ARG A 56 6.88 -12.82 1.64
N HIS A 57 6.91 -13.13 0.35
CA HIS A 57 6.56 -14.47 -0.14
C HIS A 57 7.55 -15.53 0.34
N GLU A 58 8.85 -15.19 0.41
CA GLU A 58 9.89 -16.08 0.96
C GLU A 58 9.70 -16.33 2.46
N ALA A 59 9.26 -15.30 3.21
CA ALA A 59 9.00 -15.43 4.63
C ALA A 59 7.67 -16.12 4.95
N PHE A 60 6.66 -15.98 4.08
CA PHE A 60 5.31 -16.50 4.29
C PHE A 60 4.67 -16.90 2.96
N GLU A 61 4.66 -18.20 2.67
CA GLU A 61 4.12 -18.77 1.44
C GLU A 61 2.63 -18.39 1.21
N GLN A 62 1.88 -18.20 2.29
CA GLN A 62 0.47 -17.82 2.24
C GLN A 62 0.24 -16.34 1.94
N TYR A 63 1.28 -15.51 1.94
CA TYR A 63 1.16 -14.09 1.64
C TYR A 63 0.57 -13.87 0.26
N LYS A 64 -0.56 -13.17 0.20
CA LYS A 64 -1.33 -12.91 -1.03
C LYS A 64 -1.75 -14.17 -1.83
N ALA A 65 -1.66 -15.37 -1.24
CA ALA A 65 -1.91 -16.62 -1.94
C ALA A 65 -3.36 -16.81 -2.44
N GLN A 66 -4.33 -16.12 -1.82
CA GLN A 66 -5.74 -16.17 -2.22
C GLN A 66 -6.09 -15.21 -3.37
N ARG A 67 -5.13 -14.37 -3.82
CA ARG A 67 -5.38 -13.44 -4.93
C ARG A 67 -5.60 -14.21 -6.22
N GLU A 68 -6.61 -13.80 -6.97
CA GLU A 68 -6.86 -14.34 -8.31
C GLU A 68 -5.72 -13.96 -9.27
N GLU A 69 -5.56 -14.76 -10.31
CA GLU A 69 -4.62 -14.43 -11.38
C GLU A 69 -4.94 -13.07 -12.00
N THR A 70 -3.89 -12.35 -12.35
CA THR A 70 -4.03 -11.06 -13.04
C THR A 70 -4.79 -11.25 -14.36
N PRO A 71 -5.90 -10.52 -14.59
CA PRO A 71 -6.62 -10.58 -15.85
C PRO A 71 -5.67 -10.45 -17.06
N GLU A 72 -5.90 -11.27 -18.07
CA GLU A 72 -5.04 -11.27 -19.27
C GLU A 72 -4.91 -9.89 -19.89
N ALA A 73 -6.00 -9.14 -19.97
CA ALA A 73 -5.98 -7.78 -20.53
C ALA A 73 -5.06 -6.84 -19.75
N ILE A 74 -4.97 -6.98 -18.42
CA ILE A 74 -4.02 -6.22 -17.60
C ILE A 74 -2.59 -6.69 -17.89
N ARG A 75 -2.37 -8.01 -17.87
CA ARG A 75 -1.04 -8.60 -18.12
C ARG A 75 -0.46 -8.17 -19.46
N LEU A 76 -1.28 -8.15 -20.51
CA LEU A 76 -0.88 -7.71 -21.85
C LEU A 76 -0.73 -6.18 -21.95
N SER A 77 -1.42 -5.42 -21.13
CA SER A 77 -1.35 -3.95 -21.11
C SER A 77 -0.09 -3.41 -20.42
N VAL A 78 0.45 -4.12 -19.43
CA VAL A 78 1.61 -3.64 -18.65
C VAL A 78 2.83 -3.31 -19.51
N PRO A 79 3.29 -4.15 -20.46
CA PRO A 79 4.41 -3.80 -21.32
C PRO A 79 4.15 -2.53 -22.13
N ILE A 80 2.94 -2.37 -22.65
CA ILE A 80 2.53 -1.20 -23.45
C ILE A 80 2.52 0.06 -22.59
N ILE A 81 1.97 -0.03 -21.37
CA ILE A 81 1.99 1.07 -20.40
C ILE A 81 3.42 1.48 -20.07
N LYS A 82 4.32 0.52 -19.88
CA LYS A 82 5.75 0.80 -19.64
C LYS A 82 6.41 1.53 -20.83
N GLU A 83 6.07 1.15 -22.06
CA GLU A 83 6.55 1.87 -23.25
C GLU A 83 6.04 3.32 -23.30
N ILE A 84 4.77 3.53 -22.98
CA ILE A 84 4.18 4.87 -22.90
C ILE A 84 4.87 5.70 -21.82
N ILE A 85 5.10 5.16 -20.63
CA ILE A 85 5.82 5.83 -19.53
C ILE A 85 7.23 6.25 -19.98
N ARG A 86 7.95 5.36 -20.69
CA ARG A 86 9.28 5.68 -21.25
C ARG A 86 9.21 6.80 -22.30
N ALA A 87 8.16 6.80 -23.14
CA ALA A 87 7.94 7.87 -24.12
C ALA A 87 7.70 9.24 -23.45
N TYR A 88 7.08 9.27 -22.28
CA TYR A 88 6.98 10.46 -21.44
C TYR A 88 8.29 10.83 -20.73
N ARG A 89 9.33 10.00 -20.84
CA ARG A 89 10.61 10.13 -20.11
C ARG A 89 10.45 10.09 -18.59
N ILE A 90 9.46 9.34 -18.12
CA ILE A 90 9.23 9.12 -16.70
C ILE A 90 9.99 7.85 -16.26
N PRO A 91 10.76 7.89 -15.16
CA PRO A 91 11.45 6.72 -14.64
C PRO A 91 10.45 5.61 -14.25
N ILE A 92 10.78 4.38 -14.63
CA ILE A 92 10.14 3.16 -14.15
C ILE A 92 10.96 2.62 -12.99
N LEU A 93 10.31 2.43 -11.85
CA LEU A 93 10.91 2.05 -10.59
C LEU A 93 10.51 0.60 -10.28
N GLU A 94 11.47 -0.31 -10.37
CA GLU A 94 11.24 -1.75 -10.17
C GLU A 94 12.52 -2.37 -9.60
N VAL A 95 12.42 -3.04 -8.46
CA VAL A 95 13.54 -3.67 -7.80
C VAL A 95 13.20 -5.13 -7.48
N ALA A 96 13.99 -6.06 -8.00
CA ALA A 96 13.79 -7.49 -7.77
C ALA A 96 13.77 -7.82 -6.27
N GLY A 97 12.82 -8.65 -5.84
CA GLY A 97 12.66 -9.06 -4.44
C GLY A 97 11.88 -8.10 -3.54
N TYR A 98 11.48 -6.92 -4.04
CA TYR A 98 10.71 -5.93 -3.30
C TYR A 98 9.44 -5.55 -4.05
N GLU A 99 8.36 -5.29 -3.32
CA GLU A 99 7.12 -4.81 -3.93
C GLU A 99 7.23 -3.33 -4.31
N ALA A 100 6.37 -2.88 -5.23
CA ALA A 100 6.27 -1.47 -5.59
C ALA A 100 6.09 -0.57 -4.35
N ASP A 101 5.35 -1.06 -3.35
CA ASP A 101 5.10 -0.37 -2.09
C ASP A 101 6.39 -0.06 -1.32
N ASP A 102 7.34 -1.02 -1.29
CA ASP A 102 8.63 -0.85 -0.63
C ASP A 102 9.52 0.16 -1.39
N VAL A 103 9.48 0.11 -2.72
CA VAL A 103 10.20 1.07 -3.57
C VAL A 103 9.66 2.48 -3.36
N ILE A 104 8.35 2.65 -3.40
CA ILE A 104 7.69 3.95 -3.13
C ILE A 104 7.99 4.42 -1.70
N GLY A 105 7.87 3.53 -0.71
CA GLY A 105 8.14 3.84 0.69
C GLY A 105 9.56 4.35 0.92
N THR A 106 10.54 3.71 0.29
CA THR A 106 11.95 4.11 0.37
C THR A 106 12.17 5.50 -0.24
N LEU A 107 11.72 5.70 -1.48
CA LEU A 107 11.93 6.96 -2.19
C LEU A 107 11.13 8.12 -1.58
N ALA A 108 9.87 7.89 -1.20
CA ALA A 108 9.05 8.91 -0.56
C ALA A 108 9.62 9.35 0.80
N THR A 109 10.11 8.40 1.61
CA THR A 109 10.74 8.70 2.89
C THR A 109 12.03 9.50 2.70
N GLU A 110 12.86 9.12 1.73
CA GLU A 110 14.11 9.83 1.43
C GLU A 110 13.82 11.23 0.90
N ALA A 111 12.88 11.38 -0.02
CA ALA A 111 12.47 12.70 -0.53
C ALA A 111 11.95 13.61 0.60
N GLY A 112 11.14 13.07 1.50
CA GLY A 112 10.65 13.80 2.67
C GLY A 112 11.77 14.24 3.60
N ARG A 113 12.78 13.41 3.84
CA ARG A 113 13.99 13.77 4.63
C ARG A 113 14.79 14.89 3.98
N GLN A 114 14.79 14.97 2.66
CA GLN A 114 15.40 16.06 1.90
C GLN A 114 14.53 17.33 1.82
N GLY A 115 13.36 17.33 2.46
CA GLY A 115 12.43 18.45 2.49
C GLY A 115 11.53 18.57 1.25
N ILE A 116 11.50 17.56 0.38
CA ILE A 116 10.66 17.54 -0.81
C ILE A 116 9.24 17.12 -0.42
N ILE A 117 8.26 17.94 -0.76
CA ILE A 117 6.84 17.57 -0.61
C ILE A 117 6.52 16.45 -1.59
N THR A 118 6.15 15.30 -1.05
CA THR A 118 6.00 14.06 -1.81
C THR A 118 4.57 13.53 -1.70
N TYR A 119 4.01 13.15 -2.84
CA TYR A 119 2.68 12.55 -2.93
C TYR A 119 2.78 11.12 -3.45
N MET A 120 2.31 10.18 -2.64
CA MET A 120 2.19 8.77 -3.01
C MET A 120 0.82 8.54 -3.62
N MET A 121 0.77 8.31 -4.93
CA MET A 121 -0.48 8.12 -5.65
C MET A 121 -0.93 6.66 -5.59
N THR A 122 -1.77 6.35 -4.62
CA THR A 122 -2.24 5.00 -4.35
C THR A 122 -3.62 5.01 -3.70
N PRO A 123 -4.49 4.03 -4.00
CA PRO A 123 -5.73 3.80 -3.26
C PRO A 123 -5.50 3.02 -1.96
N ASP A 124 -4.32 2.43 -1.76
CA ASP A 124 -4.02 1.52 -0.67
C ASP A 124 -3.87 2.28 0.66
N LYS A 125 -4.71 1.91 1.64
CA LYS A 125 -4.72 2.51 2.98
C LYS A 125 -3.41 2.30 3.76
N ASP A 126 -2.68 1.23 3.45
CA ASP A 126 -1.49 0.82 4.19
C ASP A 126 -0.33 1.80 4.04
N TYR A 127 -0.33 2.58 2.95
CA TYR A 127 0.59 3.71 2.77
C TYR A 127 0.43 4.82 3.81
N GLY A 128 -0.66 4.81 4.58
CA GLY A 128 -0.82 5.71 5.72
C GLY A 128 0.32 5.64 6.72
N GLN A 129 0.99 4.48 6.84
CA GLN A 129 2.17 4.30 7.69
C GLN A 129 3.37 5.18 7.33
N LEU A 130 3.43 5.65 6.09
CA LEU A 130 4.53 6.47 5.53
C LEU A 130 4.26 7.98 5.61
N VAL A 131 3.05 8.36 5.95
CA VAL A 131 2.63 9.77 5.96
C VAL A 131 3.36 10.55 7.05
N SER A 132 3.85 11.73 6.68
CA SER A 132 4.56 12.65 7.57
C SER A 132 4.20 14.10 7.25
N ASP A 133 4.94 15.05 7.79
CA ASP A 133 4.80 16.48 7.47
C ASP A 133 5.19 16.84 6.02
N LYS A 134 5.92 15.95 5.33
CA LYS A 134 6.38 16.12 3.95
C LYS A 134 5.85 15.06 2.99
N VAL A 135 5.32 13.96 3.48
CA VAL A 135 4.88 12.82 2.67
C VAL A 135 3.38 12.61 2.85
N PHE A 136 2.66 12.63 1.76
CA PHE A 136 1.19 12.56 1.72
C PHE A 136 0.72 11.41 0.83
N MET A 137 -0.46 10.90 1.11
CA MET A 137 -1.18 10.04 0.16
C MET A 137 -2.00 10.92 -0.78
N TYR A 138 -1.98 10.58 -2.07
CA TYR A 138 -2.82 11.16 -3.12
C TYR A 138 -3.76 10.08 -3.64
N ARG A 139 -4.97 10.04 -3.08
CA ARG A 139 -5.90 8.93 -3.28
C ARG A 139 -6.96 9.25 -4.33
N PRO A 140 -7.17 8.36 -5.29
CA PRO A 140 -8.30 8.47 -6.20
C PRO A 140 -9.61 8.23 -5.45
N LYS A 141 -10.60 9.11 -5.64
CA LYS A 141 -11.95 8.95 -5.08
C LYS A 141 -12.84 8.07 -5.97
N HIS A 142 -13.83 7.43 -5.36
CA HIS A 142 -14.85 6.69 -6.10
C HIS A 142 -15.75 7.61 -6.95
N THR A 143 -15.93 8.84 -6.50
CA THR A 143 -16.74 9.88 -7.16
C THR A 143 -16.00 10.64 -8.26
N GLY A 144 -14.76 10.24 -8.56
CA GLY A 144 -13.85 10.95 -9.45
C GLY A 144 -12.96 11.97 -8.73
N GLY A 145 -11.82 12.31 -9.35
CA GLY A 145 -10.81 13.16 -8.77
C GLY A 145 -10.01 12.46 -7.67
N PHE A 146 -9.30 13.27 -6.87
CA PHE A 146 -8.37 12.81 -5.85
C PHE A 146 -8.61 13.52 -4.52
N GLU A 147 -8.14 12.92 -3.45
CA GLU A 147 -8.03 13.52 -2.13
C GLU A 147 -6.61 13.40 -1.61
N VAL A 148 -6.15 14.41 -0.90
CA VAL A 148 -4.87 14.38 -0.18
C VAL A 148 -5.13 13.93 1.25
N MET A 149 -4.35 12.95 1.71
CA MET A 149 -4.37 12.51 3.11
C MET A 149 -3.03 12.77 3.75
N GLY A 150 -3.03 13.65 4.72
CA GLY A 150 -1.90 13.94 5.61
C GLY A 150 -2.02 13.22 6.95
N VAL A 151 -1.23 13.68 7.92
CA VAL A 151 -1.17 13.09 9.28
C VAL A 151 -2.54 13.03 9.94
N ASP A 152 -3.29 14.13 9.92
CA ASP A 152 -4.59 14.21 10.62
C ASP A 152 -5.63 13.30 9.99
N GLU A 153 -5.65 13.20 8.66
CA GLU A 153 -6.57 12.33 7.92
C GLU A 153 -6.28 10.85 8.18
N VAL A 154 -5.00 10.46 8.24
CA VAL A 154 -4.59 9.07 8.57
C VAL A 154 -4.95 8.74 10.01
N LYS A 155 -4.68 9.64 10.96
CA LYS A 155 -5.05 9.47 12.37
C LYS A 155 -6.56 9.27 12.54
N ALA A 156 -7.35 10.11 11.88
CA ALA A 156 -8.81 10.02 11.92
C ALA A 156 -9.34 8.73 11.28
N LYS A 157 -8.75 8.32 10.16
CA LYS A 157 -9.17 7.11 9.43
C LYS A 157 -9.00 5.83 10.24
N PHE A 158 -7.88 5.68 10.93
CA PHE A 158 -7.54 4.48 11.71
C PHE A 158 -7.89 4.62 13.19
N ASP A 159 -8.30 5.80 13.66
CA ASP A 159 -8.50 6.13 15.06
C ASP A 159 -7.23 5.85 15.90
N ILE A 160 -6.12 6.44 15.48
CA ILE A 160 -4.77 6.28 16.05
C ILE A 160 -4.15 7.64 16.37
N GLN A 161 -3.05 7.63 17.15
CA GLN A 161 -2.37 8.84 17.61
C GLN A 161 -1.27 9.31 16.64
N SER A 162 -0.73 8.38 15.82
CA SER A 162 0.30 8.70 14.83
C SER A 162 0.23 7.76 13.61
N PRO A 163 0.65 8.20 12.42
CA PRO A 163 0.70 7.35 11.22
C PRO A 163 1.52 6.07 11.39
N ALA A 164 2.58 6.11 12.18
CA ALA A 164 3.43 4.95 12.46
C ALA A 164 2.66 3.77 13.08
N GLN A 165 1.54 4.04 13.76
CA GLN A 165 0.69 3.01 14.37
C GLN A 165 -0.20 2.24 13.38
N VAL A 166 -0.23 2.62 12.11
CA VAL A 166 -0.95 1.84 11.07
C VAL A 166 -0.45 0.39 11.04
N ILE A 167 0.86 0.17 11.15
CA ILE A 167 1.42 -1.19 11.15
C ILE A 167 1.08 -1.98 12.43
N ASP A 168 0.92 -1.31 13.56
CA ASP A 168 0.46 -1.94 14.79
C ASP A 168 -1.02 -2.37 14.68
N MET A 169 -1.84 -1.53 14.08
CA MET A 169 -3.24 -1.87 13.78
C MET A 169 -3.33 -3.10 12.88
N LEU A 170 -2.58 -3.12 11.78
CA LEU A 170 -2.57 -4.25 10.83
C LEU A 170 -1.96 -5.52 11.45
N GLY A 171 -0.95 -5.38 12.28
CA GLY A 171 -0.37 -6.50 13.02
C GLY A 171 -1.34 -7.17 13.98
N LEU A 172 -2.24 -6.39 14.58
CA LEU A 172 -3.28 -6.91 15.50
C LEU A 172 -4.51 -7.44 14.76
N MET A 173 -5.10 -6.66 13.87
CA MET A 173 -6.34 -7.05 13.19
C MET A 173 -6.12 -7.91 11.94
N GLY A 174 -4.89 -7.97 11.43
CA GLY A 174 -4.58 -8.60 10.15
C GLY A 174 -5.06 -7.81 8.95
N ASP A 175 -4.80 -8.34 7.76
CA ASP A 175 -5.35 -7.85 6.51
C ASP A 175 -5.71 -9.02 5.59
N SER A 176 -7.00 -9.21 5.35
CA SER A 176 -7.49 -10.30 4.51
C SER A 176 -7.12 -10.12 3.03
N SER A 177 -6.89 -8.87 2.57
CA SER A 177 -6.51 -8.61 1.18
C SER A 177 -5.10 -9.09 0.86
N ASP A 178 -4.22 -9.13 1.85
CA ASP A 178 -2.84 -9.60 1.75
C ASP A 178 -2.61 -10.94 2.46
N ASN A 179 -3.68 -11.50 3.00
CA ASN A 179 -3.63 -12.73 3.80
C ASN A 179 -2.71 -12.61 5.03
N ILE A 180 -2.69 -11.44 5.64
CA ILE A 180 -1.98 -11.19 6.90
C ILE A 180 -2.86 -11.65 8.05
N PRO A 181 -2.40 -12.60 8.88
CA PRO A 181 -3.28 -13.26 9.86
C PRO A 181 -3.72 -12.37 11.03
N GLY A 182 -2.85 -11.48 11.52
CA GLY A 182 -3.11 -10.72 12.74
C GLY A 182 -3.24 -11.59 13.98
N CYS A 183 -3.95 -11.08 14.98
CA CYS A 183 -4.34 -11.83 16.18
C CYS A 183 -5.76 -12.39 16.00
N PRO A 184 -5.95 -13.72 15.94
CA PRO A 184 -7.29 -14.31 15.78
C PRO A 184 -8.28 -13.80 16.81
N GLY A 185 -9.44 -13.29 16.36
CA GLY A 185 -10.49 -12.76 17.20
C GLY A 185 -10.24 -11.33 17.72
N VAL A 186 -9.23 -10.64 17.20
CA VAL A 186 -9.02 -9.19 17.42
C VAL A 186 -9.39 -8.46 16.13
N GLY A 187 -10.49 -7.73 16.16
CA GLY A 187 -10.92 -6.86 15.07
C GLY A 187 -10.49 -5.42 15.27
N GLU A 188 -10.90 -4.55 14.35
CA GLU A 188 -10.52 -3.14 14.31
C GLU A 188 -10.76 -2.41 15.63
N LYS A 189 -11.95 -2.54 16.21
CA LYS A 189 -12.32 -1.86 17.48
C LYS A 189 -11.42 -2.26 18.65
N THR A 190 -11.12 -3.55 18.77
CA THR A 190 -10.24 -4.06 19.82
C THR A 190 -8.80 -3.60 19.58
N ALA A 191 -8.33 -3.66 18.34
CA ALA A 191 -7.01 -3.16 17.96
C ALA A 191 -6.85 -1.67 18.29
N GLN A 192 -7.84 -0.84 17.95
CA GLN A 192 -7.86 0.60 18.28
C GLN A 192 -7.70 0.85 19.78
N LYS A 193 -8.44 0.11 20.62
CA LYS A 193 -8.34 0.23 22.08
C LYS A 193 -6.97 -0.16 22.59
N LEU A 194 -6.42 -1.28 22.10
CA LEU A 194 -5.10 -1.76 22.51
C LEU A 194 -3.99 -0.78 22.13
N ILE A 195 -4.04 -0.24 20.92
CA ILE A 195 -3.02 0.73 20.47
C ILE A 195 -3.18 2.08 21.16
N ALA A 196 -4.41 2.52 21.47
CA ALA A 196 -4.64 3.71 22.28
C ALA A 196 -4.07 3.59 23.68
N GLU A 197 -4.16 2.40 24.30
CA GLU A 197 -3.68 2.14 25.65
C GLU A 197 -2.18 1.89 25.71
N PHE A 198 -1.64 1.07 24.80
CA PHE A 198 -0.24 0.61 24.86
C PHE A 198 0.69 1.32 23.87
N GLY A 199 0.16 2.01 22.86
CA GLY A 199 0.92 2.76 21.87
C GLY A 199 1.53 1.91 20.74
N SER A 200 1.98 0.70 21.03
CA SER A 200 2.59 -0.21 20.07
C SER A 200 2.35 -1.68 20.44
N ILE A 201 2.52 -2.56 19.45
CA ILE A 201 2.50 -4.02 19.68
C ILE A 201 3.59 -4.44 20.66
N GLU A 202 4.79 -3.89 20.55
CA GLU A 202 5.92 -4.22 21.41
C GLU A 202 5.57 -3.93 22.87
N ASN A 203 5.06 -2.74 23.14
CA ASN A 203 4.67 -2.36 24.51
C ASN A 203 3.48 -3.20 25.02
N LEU A 204 2.52 -3.51 24.15
CA LEU A 204 1.42 -4.42 24.49
C LEU A 204 1.94 -5.79 24.92
N LEU A 205 2.86 -6.38 24.16
CA LEU A 205 3.39 -7.71 24.43
C LEU A 205 4.27 -7.77 25.68
N GLU A 206 4.88 -6.66 26.08
CA GLU A 206 5.63 -6.53 27.34
C GLU A 206 4.72 -6.37 28.56
N HIS A 207 3.45 -5.96 28.37
CA HIS A 207 2.52 -5.63 29.45
C HIS A 207 1.20 -6.42 29.36
N THR A 208 1.25 -7.67 28.91
CA THR A 208 0.05 -8.52 28.81
C THR A 208 -0.58 -8.85 30.18
N ASP A 209 0.17 -8.69 31.27
CA ASP A 209 -0.34 -8.77 32.65
C ASP A 209 -1.45 -7.75 32.96
N GLN A 210 -1.50 -6.64 32.21
CA GLN A 210 -2.56 -5.62 32.31
C GLN A 210 -3.85 -6.02 31.58
N LEU A 211 -3.78 -7.04 30.70
CA LEU A 211 -4.96 -7.58 30.02
C LEU A 211 -5.70 -8.59 30.92
N LYS A 212 -6.99 -8.81 30.63
CA LYS A 212 -7.85 -9.73 31.38
C LYS A 212 -8.62 -10.66 30.47
N GLY A 213 -9.00 -11.83 31.00
CA GLY A 213 -9.91 -12.77 30.38
C GLY A 213 -9.42 -13.30 29.01
N ALA A 214 -10.36 -13.48 28.11
CA ALA A 214 -10.10 -14.06 26.80
C ALA A 214 -9.13 -13.22 25.94
N LEU A 215 -9.14 -11.90 26.08
CA LEU A 215 -8.24 -11.02 25.34
C LEU A 215 -6.78 -11.25 25.75
N LYS A 216 -6.49 -11.38 27.04
CA LYS A 216 -5.16 -11.74 27.53
C LYS A 216 -4.67 -13.04 26.91
N THR A 217 -5.49 -14.08 26.98
CA THR A 217 -5.16 -15.40 26.41
C THR A 217 -4.90 -15.31 24.90
N LYS A 218 -5.76 -14.60 24.15
CA LYS A 218 -5.57 -14.42 22.70
C LYS A 218 -4.24 -13.75 22.35
N VAL A 219 -3.91 -12.66 23.02
CA VAL A 219 -2.68 -11.91 22.77
C VAL A 219 -1.45 -12.72 23.17
N GLU A 220 -1.44 -13.34 24.34
CA GLU A 220 -0.32 -14.14 24.83
C GLU A 220 -0.07 -15.39 23.96
N THR A 221 -1.14 -16.08 23.53
CA THR A 221 -1.04 -17.27 22.69
C THR A 221 -0.53 -16.93 21.27
N ASN A 222 -0.81 -15.74 20.78
CA ASN A 222 -0.52 -15.34 19.41
C ASN A 222 0.63 -14.31 19.29
N ARG A 223 1.51 -14.20 20.27
CA ARG A 223 2.62 -13.24 20.30
C ARG A 223 3.44 -13.25 19.01
N GLU A 224 3.89 -14.42 18.59
CA GLU A 224 4.71 -14.58 17.38
C GLU A 224 3.93 -14.21 16.12
N MET A 225 2.65 -14.62 16.05
CA MET A 225 1.77 -14.30 14.92
C MET A 225 1.52 -12.79 14.81
N ILE A 226 1.30 -12.10 15.92
CA ILE A 226 1.12 -10.65 15.99
C ILE A 226 2.38 -9.93 15.47
N THR A 227 3.54 -10.30 16.01
CA THR A 227 4.82 -9.72 15.61
C THR A 227 5.12 -9.97 14.13
N PHE A 228 4.86 -11.18 13.66
CA PHE A 228 5.05 -11.56 12.26
C PHE A 228 4.08 -10.82 11.34
N SER A 229 2.82 -10.63 11.75
CA SER A 229 1.84 -9.86 10.99
C SER A 229 2.24 -8.39 10.88
N LYS A 230 2.78 -7.79 11.93
CA LYS A 230 3.36 -6.44 11.86
C LYS A 230 4.53 -6.39 10.86
N PHE A 231 5.41 -7.38 10.85
CA PHE A 231 6.50 -7.49 9.87
C PHE A 231 5.97 -7.53 8.44
N LEU A 232 4.96 -8.35 8.16
CA LEU A 232 4.35 -8.45 6.82
C LEU A 232 3.69 -7.14 6.37
N ALA A 233 3.04 -6.43 7.30
CA ALA A 233 2.36 -5.16 7.02
C ALA A 233 3.30 -3.97 6.88
N THR A 234 4.54 -4.08 7.34
CA THR A 234 5.51 -2.99 7.33
C THR A 234 6.11 -2.81 5.95
N ILE A 235 5.91 -1.64 5.37
CA ILE A 235 6.55 -1.23 4.10
C ILE A 235 8.03 -0.94 4.39
N LYS A 236 8.93 -1.53 3.61
CA LYS A 236 10.36 -1.26 3.72
C LYS A 236 10.71 0.13 3.20
N ILE A 237 11.63 0.78 3.88
CA ILE A 237 12.14 2.12 3.54
C ILE A 237 13.65 2.14 3.31
N ASP A 238 14.22 0.96 3.07
CA ASP A 238 15.66 0.71 2.89
C ASP A 238 15.96 -0.17 1.66
N VAL A 239 15.08 -0.15 0.67
CA VAL A 239 15.29 -0.82 -0.62
C VAL A 239 16.54 -0.24 -1.29
N PRO A 240 17.38 -1.06 -1.96
CA PRO A 240 18.60 -0.57 -2.62
C PRO A 240 18.29 0.22 -3.90
N ILE A 241 17.67 1.37 -3.74
CA ILE A 241 17.32 2.33 -4.79
C ILE A 241 17.58 3.75 -4.28
N GLN A 242 17.96 4.66 -5.16
CA GLN A 242 18.24 6.05 -4.83
C GLN A 242 17.34 7.00 -5.63
N LEU A 243 17.09 8.18 -5.05
CA LEU A 243 16.41 9.29 -5.71
C LEU A 243 17.22 9.80 -6.90
#